data_59287a2f371852a99d49746681ef3eef
#
_entry.id   59287a2f371852a99d49746681ef3eef
#
_cell.length_a   1.000
_cell.length_b   1.000
_cell.length_c   1.000
_cell.angle_alpha   90.00
_cell.angle_beta   90.00
_cell.angle_gamma   90.00
#
_symmetry.space_group_name_H-M   'P 1'
#
loop_
_entity.id
_entity.type
_entity.pdbx_description
1 polymer ?
#
loop_
_entity_poly.entity_id
_entity_poly.type
_entity_poly.pdbx_seq_one_letter_code
_entity_poly.pdbx_strand_id
1 'polypeptide(L)'
;MIRMSLRPIVACCILPLMLSGCMQNQPSAPQATDQDSSAMIDVKPLVNRVLTQAEQNELTPDQVITLLKEGNQRFIAGTLTSRDHSKQVRDAAQGQYPKAVILSCLDSRIPVEDVFDRGIGDIFVARVAGNFQNTDILGSMEFACKLSGAKLVFVLGHENCGAISGAIDGAKLGNITSMLTNIQPAIDHFSKYEGDKTSQNKEFVHMVAEQNVLETINGIRKNSPVLHEMEKQGKIKIVGGIYNMDTGKVSLLED
;
A
#
# COMPACT_ATOMS: atom_id res chain seq x y z
N MET A 1 -17.75 31.16 -44.37
CA MET A 1 -19.18 31.47 -44.58
C MET A 1 -20.01 30.42 -43.88
N ILE A 2 -20.45 30.69 -42.65
CA ILE A 2 -21.43 29.86 -41.95
C ILE A 2 -22.42 30.80 -41.29
N ARG A 3 -23.69 30.61 -41.63
CA ARG A 3 -24.81 31.47 -41.29
C ARG A 3 -25.26 31.23 -39.85
N MET A 4 -25.35 32.31 -39.07
CA MET A 4 -26.11 32.39 -37.82
C MET A 4 -27.60 32.44 -38.09
N SER A 5 -28.38 31.61 -37.41
CA SER A 5 -29.83 31.63 -37.39
C SER A 5 -30.32 32.11 -36.03
N LEU A 6 -30.88 33.32 -35.99
CA LEU A 6 -31.66 33.86 -34.86
C LEU A 6 -33.06 33.23 -34.85
N ARG A 7 -33.58 32.88 -33.68
CA ARG A 7 -34.99 32.59 -33.44
C ARG A 7 -35.56 33.50 -32.35
N PRO A 8 -36.85 33.91 -32.49
CA PRO A 8 -37.38 35.03 -31.74
C PRO A 8 -37.98 34.64 -30.38
N ILE A 9 -38.00 35.66 -29.51
CA ILE A 9 -38.59 35.74 -28.19
C ILE A 9 -40.12 35.84 -28.33
N VAL A 10 -40.86 34.96 -27.65
CA VAL A 10 -42.32 35.11 -27.46
C VAL A 10 -42.56 35.59 -26.03
N ALA A 11 -43.10 36.79 -25.93
CA ALA A 11 -43.63 37.35 -24.69
C ALA A 11 -45.05 36.81 -24.47
N CYS A 12 -45.39 36.33 -23.31
CA CYS A 12 -46.76 36.01 -22.92
C CYS A 12 -47.16 36.70 -21.62
N CYS A 13 -48.28 37.39 -21.71
CA CYS A 13 -48.84 38.34 -20.77
C CYS A 13 -49.32 37.70 -19.47
N ILE A 14 -49.19 38.50 -18.42
CA ILE A 14 -49.71 38.29 -17.06
C ILE A 14 -51.19 38.70 -17.00
N LEU A 15 -52.01 37.88 -16.38
CA LEU A 15 -53.34 38.26 -15.91
C LEU A 15 -53.55 37.82 -14.47
N PRO A 16 -53.93 38.67 -13.53
CA PRO A 16 -54.13 38.29 -12.12
C PRO A 16 -55.61 37.87 -11.88
N LEU A 17 -55.83 36.70 -11.31
CA LEU A 17 -57.12 36.30 -10.77
C LEU A 17 -57.11 36.42 -9.23
N MET A 18 -57.89 37.36 -8.75
CA MET A 18 -58.25 37.48 -7.36
C MET A 18 -59.30 36.38 -7.04
N LEU A 19 -59.09 35.58 -5.98
CA LEU A 19 -60.13 34.80 -5.37
C LEU A 19 -59.96 34.82 -3.84
N SER A 20 -61.02 35.36 -3.24
CA SER A 20 -61.20 35.53 -1.80
C SER A 20 -61.47 34.17 -1.08
N GLY A 21 -60.90 34.05 0.10
CA GLY A 21 -61.52 33.57 1.31
C GLY A 21 -61.92 32.11 1.41
N CYS A 22 -61.25 31.42 2.34
CA CYS A 22 -61.93 30.64 3.40
C CYS A 22 -60.87 30.26 4.45
N MET A 23 -61.01 30.82 5.65
CA MET A 23 -60.33 30.35 6.83
C MET A 23 -60.83 28.99 7.21
N GLN A 24 -59.98 27.95 7.12
CA GLN A 24 -60.18 26.67 7.78
C GLN A 24 -59.10 26.48 8.83
N ASN A 25 -59.60 26.35 10.09
CA ASN A 25 -58.82 25.94 11.25
C ASN A 25 -58.17 24.55 10.95
N GLN A 26 -56.84 24.51 10.86
CA GLN A 26 -56.13 23.25 10.94
C GLN A 26 -55.59 23.04 12.36
N PRO A 27 -55.67 21.81 12.88
CA PRO A 27 -55.15 21.46 14.19
C PRO A 27 -53.59 21.51 14.14
N SER A 28 -52.99 22.11 15.15
CA SER A 28 -51.55 22.21 15.38
C SER A 28 -50.90 20.83 15.41
N ALA A 29 -49.96 20.60 14.49
CA ALA A 29 -49.06 19.44 14.55
C ALA A 29 -48.17 19.52 15.80
N PRO A 30 -47.81 18.36 16.39
CA PRO A 30 -46.91 18.35 17.55
C PRO A 30 -45.56 18.86 17.16
N GLN A 31 -45.00 19.80 17.93
CA GLN A 31 -43.65 20.27 17.83
C GLN A 31 -42.70 19.08 18.07
N ALA A 32 -41.95 18.71 17.03
CA ALA A 32 -40.78 17.87 17.20
C ALA A 32 -39.77 18.64 18.04
N THR A 33 -39.47 18.13 19.21
CA THR A 33 -38.31 18.58 19.99
C THR A 33 -37.06 18.19 19.22
N ASP A 34 -36.38 19.16 18.63
CA ASP A 34 -35.00 19.03 18.17
C ASP A 34 -34.13 18.62 19.37
N GLN A 35 -33.95 17.33 19.54
CA GLN A 35 -32.78 16.84 20.28
C GLN A 35 -31.59 17.03 19.36
N ASP A 36 -30.93 18.17 19.53
CA ASP A 36 -29.59 18.43 19.03
C ASP A 36 -28.61 17.41 19.66
N SER A 37 -28.56 16.22 19.06
CA SER A 37 -27.45 15.30 19.28
C SER A 37 -26.31 15.74 18.37
N SER A 38 -25.65 16.84 18.73
CA SER A 38 -24.30 17.13 18.24
C SER A 38 -23.37 16.06 18.80
N ALA A 39 -23.38 14.87 18.19
CA ALA A 39 -22.30 13.94 18.33
C ALA A 39 -21.05 14.70 17.88
N MET A 40 -20.22 15.12 18.84
CA MET A 40 -18.91 15.69 18.54
C MET A 40 -18.15 14.64 17.75
N ILE A 41 -18.07 14.85 16.44
CA ILE A 41 -17.21 14.05 15.56
C ILE A 41 -15.79 14.35 16.07
N ASP A 42 -15.17 13.34 16.68
CA ASP A 42 -13.75 13.39 17.07
C ASP A 42 -12.92 13.46 15.79
N VAL A 43 -12.72 14.66 15.28
CA VAL A 43 -11.95 14.93 14.07
C VAL A 43 -10.48 14.77 14.44
N LYS A 44 -9.92 13.57 14.23
CA LYS A 44 -8.48 13.35 14.36
C LYS A 44 -7.74 14.40 13.51
N PRO A 45 -6.71 15.04 14.06
CA PRO A 45 -5.96 16.05 13.32
C PRO A 45 -5.34 15.43 12.06
N LEU A 46 -5.49 16.12 10.92
CA LEU A 46 -4.88 15.72 9.66
C LEU A 46 -3.36 15.84 9.73
N VAL A 47 -2.65 14.80 9.29
CA VAL A 47 -1.20 14.87 9.10
C VAL A 47 -0.92 15.56 7.77
N ASN A 48 -0.37 16.76 7.83
CA ASN A 48 -0.20 17.65 6.67
C ASN A 48 1.23 17.69 6.15
N ARG A 49 2.21 17.14 6.88
CA ARG A 49 3.61 17.26 6.55
C ARG A 49 4.21 15.99 5.97
N VAL A 50 5.28 16.14 5.21
CA VAL A 50 6.16 15.09 4.76
C VAL A 50 7.42 15.07 5.62
N LEU A 51 8.17 13.96 5.61
CA LEU A 51 9.44 13.83 6.31
C LEU A 51 10.49 14.80 5.73
N THR A 52 11.32 15.34 6.60
CA THR A 52 12.48 16.13 6.20
C THR A 52 13.76 15.30 6.19
N GLN A 53 14.81 15.77 5.49
CA GLN A 53 16.11 15.11 5.48
C GLN A 53 16.72 14.98 6.88
N ALA A 54 16.58 16.01 7.72
CA ALA A 54 17.08 15.98 9.09
C ALA A 54 16.42 14.87 9.92
N GLU A 55 15.08 14.76 9.85
CA GLU A 55 14.34 13.69 10.53
C GLU A 55 14.67 12.30 9.99
N GLN A 56 14.86 12.15 8.66
CA GLN A 56 15.28 10.88 8.07
C GLN A 56 16.67 10.47 8.57
N ASN A 57 17.60 11.42 8.69
CA ASN A 57 18.97 11.15 9.16
C ASN A 57 19.01 10.62 10.59
N GLU A 58 18.11 11.09 11.46
CA GLU A 58 17.98 10.67 12.87
C GLU A 58 17.38 9.26 13.02
N LEU A 59 16.73 8.72 11.98
CA LEU A 59 16.10 7.40 12.05
C LEU A 59 17.16 6.29 12.04
N THR A 60 16.96 5.31 12.92
CA THR A 60 17.68 4.02 12.88
C THR A 60 16.84 2.96 12.13
N PRO A 61 17.45 1.91 11.59
CA PRO A 61 16.72 0.80 10.98
C PRO A 61 15.67 0.16 11.90
N ASP A 62 15.98 0.00 13.20
CA ASP A 62 15.05 -0.58 14.18
C ASP A 62 13.84 0.32 14.46
N GLN A 63 14.04 1.62 14.50
CA GLN A 63 12.94 2.57 14.61
C GLN A 63 12.03 2.51 13.39
N VAL A 64 12.59 2.34 12.18
CA VAL A 64 11.78 2.19 10.97
C VAL A 64 10.95 0.91 11.01
N ILE A 65 11.52 -0.22 11.44
CA ILE A 65 10.78 -1.48 11.64
C ILE A 65 9.62 -1.27 12.63
N THR A 66 9.88 -0.61 13.76
CA THR A 66 8.86 -0.31 14.76
C THR A 66 7.73 0.54 14.17
N LEU A 67 8.07 1.61 13.44
CA LEU A 67 7.09 2.47 12.77
C LEU A 67 6.22 1.71 11.77
N LEU A 68 6.79 0.76 11.00
CA LEU A 68 6.00 -0.07 10.08
C LEU A 68 5.07 -1.02 10.83
N LYS A 69 5.53 -1.65 11.92
CA LYS A 69 4.69 -2.52 12.78
C LYS A 69 3.51 -1.76 13.37
N GLU A 70 3.75 -0.58 13.94
CA GLU A 70 2.71 0.28 14.49
C GLU A 70 1.72 0.74 13.40
N GLY A 71 2.22 1.04 12.21
CA GLY A 71 1.39 1.37 11.06
C GLY A 71 0.47 0.22 10.67
N ASN A 72 1.01 -1.00 10.60
CA ASN A 72 0.21 -2.19 10.32
C ASN A 72 -0.84 -2.48 11.41
N GLN A 73 -0.52 -2.23 12.67
CA GLN A 73 -1.51 -2.33 13.75
C GLN A 73 -2.69 -1.35 13.54
N ARG A 74 -2.41 -0.10 13.12
CA ARG A 74 -3.48 0.86 12.80
C ARG A 74 -4.30 0.44 11.59
N PHE A 75 -3.66 -0.14 10.56
CA PHE A 75 -4.34 -0.69 9.39
C PHE A 75 -5.33 -1.78 9.78
N ILE A 76 -4.89 -2.78 10.56
CA ILE A 76 -5.74 -3.88 11.04
C ILE A 76 -6.88 -3.37 11.91
N ALA A 77 -6.62 -2.37 12.75
CA ALA A 77 -7.62 -1.78 13.63
C ALA A 77 -8.60 -0.82 12.93
N GLY A 78 -8.43 -0.55 11.63
CA GLY A 78 -9.26 0.41 10.89
C GLY A 78 -9.07 1.86 11.37
N THR A 79 -7.92 2.18 11.97
CA THR A 79 -7.60 3.49 12.57
C THR A 79 -6.45 4.19 11.85
N LEU A 80 -6.44 4.11 10.53
CA LEU A 80 -5.43 4.77 9.70
C LEU A 80 -5.30 6.25 10.04
N THR A 81 -4.09 6.77 9.91
CA THR A 81 -3.80 8.19 10.09
C THR A 81 -4.51 9.01 9.02
N SER A 82 -5.33 9.98 9.42
CA SER A 82 -5.94 10.93 8.49
C SER A 82 -4.87 11.84 7.89
N ARG A 83 -4.85 11.99 6.55
CA ARG A 83 -3.84 12.77 5.82
C ARG A 83 -4.47 13.74 4.83
N ASP A 84 -3.91 14.94 4.72
CA ASP A 84 -4.17 15.83 3.61
C ASP A 84 -3.21 15.48 2.45
N HIS A 85 -3.64 14.56 1.60
CA HIS A 85 -2.83 14.13 0.44
C HIS A 85 -2.53 15.27 -0.51
N SER A 86 -3.47 16.20 -0.71
CA SER A 86 -3.26 17.36 -1.59
C SER A 86 -2.12 18.26 -1.10
N LYS A 87 -2.05 18.46 0.22
CA LYS A 87 -0.94 19.20 0.83
C LYS A 87 0.36 18.41 0.78
N GLN A 88 0.32 17.11 1.11
CA GLN A 88 1.49 16.26 1.07
C GLN A 88 2.11 16.17 -0.34
N VAL A 89 1.29 16.09 -1.41
CA VAL A 89 1.77 16.14 -2.81
C VAL A 89 2.58 17.41 -3.07
N ARG A 90 2.06 18.57 -2.65
CA ARG A 90 2.75 19.85 -2.85
C ARG A 90 4.04 19.94 -2.06
N ASP A 91 4.02 19.50 -0.81
CA ASP A 91 5.18 19.53 0.08
C ASP A 91 6.28 18.55 -0.40
N ALA A 92 5.89 17.35 -0.84
CA ALA A 92 6.79 16.33 -1.38
C ALA A 92 7.45 16.73 -2.72
N ALA A 93 6.87 17.68 -3.46
CA ALA A 93 7.45 18.16 -4.71
C ALA A 93 8.81 18.84 -4.52
N GLN A 94 9.14 19.31 -3.32
CA GLN A 94 10.42 19.93 -2.99
C GLN A 94 11.54 18.92 -2.70
N GLY A 95 11.20 17.65 -2.46
CA GLY A 95 12.14 16.56 -2.16
C GLY A 95 11.44 15.38 -1.50
N GLN A 96 12.13 14.24 -1.48
CA GLN A 96 11.63 13.02 -0.84
C GLN A 96 12.68 12.44 0.09
N TYR A 97 12.27 12.02 1.29
CA TYR A 97 13.14 11.48 2.33
C TYR A 97 12.53 10.20 2.92
N PRO A 98 12.38 9.15 2.09
CA PRO A 98 11.68 7.93 2.49
C PRO A 98 12.46 7.15 3.55
N LYS A 99 11.72 6.49 4.45
CA LYS A 99 12.29 5.71 5.55
C LYS A 99 12.76 4.33 5.10
N ALA A 100 12.05 3.75 4.14
CA ALA A 100 12.23 2.37 3.68
C ALA A 100 11.97 2.21 2.19
N VAL A 101 12.44 1.10 1.63
CA VAL A 101 11.98 0.53 0.37
C VAL A 101 11.32 -0.83 0.65
N ILE A 102 10.09 -0.99 0.17
CA ILE A 102 9.32 -2.23 0.31
C ILE A 102 9.26 -2.92 -1.04
N LEU A 103 9.77 -4.15 -1.13
CA LEU A 103 9.56 -5.02 -2.27
C LEU A 103 8.32 -5.88 -2.03
N SER A 104 7.26 -5.66 -2.77
CA SER A 104 6.00 -6.39 -2.66
C SER A 104 5.64 -7.11 -3.96
N CYS A 105 4.69 -8.03 -3.85
CA CYS A 105 4.07 -8.62 -5.03
C CYS A 105 3.27 -7.56 -5.82
N LEU A 106 3.06 -7.86 -7.13
CA LEU A 106 2.16 -7.08 -8.00
C LEU A 106 0.68 -7.17 -7.55
N ASP A 107 0.34 -8.08 -6.66
CA ASP A 107 -1.04 -8.37 -6.22
C ASP A 107 -1.77 -7.08 -5.80
N SER A 108 -2.91 -6.82 -6.46
CA SER A 108 -3.69 -5.59 -6.28
C SER A 108 -4.38 -5.48 -4.91
N ARG A 109 -4.43 -6.57 -4.15
CA ARG A 109 -5.07 -6.64 -2.83
C ARG A 109 -4.16 -6.14 -1.70
N ILE A 110 -2.92 -5.75 -2.02
CA ILE A 110 -1.92 -5.29 -1.04
C ILE A 110 -1.60 -3.82 -1.30
N PRO A 111 -2.38 -2.88 -0.74
CA PRO A 111 -2.07 -1.46 -0.80
C PRO A 111 -0.94 -1.16 0.20
N VAL A 112 0.31 -1.29 -0.21
CA VAL A 112 1.49 -1.30 0.68
C VAL A 112 1.56 -0.07 1.58
N GLU A 113 1.27 1.11 1.04
CA GLU A 113 1.26 2.36 1.80
C GLU A 113 0.22 2.33 2.92
N ASP A 114 -0.99 1.83 2.64
CA ASP A 114 -2.05 1.69 3.65
C ASP A 114 -1.72 0.58 4.66
N VAL A 115 -1.18 -0.57 4.18
CA VAL A 115 -0.78 -1.70 5.05
C VAL A 115 0.17 -1.25 6.15
N PHE A 116 1.06 -0.31 5.85
CA PHE A 116 2.01 0.24 6.81
C PHE A 116 1.63 1.65 7.31
N ASP A 117 0.43 2.14 6.96
CA ASP A 117 -0.06 3.47 7.32
C ASP A 117 0.98 4.57 7.03
N ARG A 118 1.46 4.62 5.77
CA ARG A 118 2.47 5.59 5.31
C ARG A 118 1.85 6.61 4.38
N GLY A 119 2.35 7.84 4.46
CA GLY A 119 1.95 8.96 3.61
C GLY A 119 2.83 9.12 2.37
N ILE A 120 2.51 10.13 1.56
CA ILE A 120 3.26 10.46 0.35
C ILE A 120 4.71 10.80 0.72
N GLY A 121 5.66 10.15 0.05
CA GLY A 121 7.10 10.34 0.25
C GLY A 121 7.68 9.59 1.45
N ASP A 122 6.88 8.84 2.21
CA ASP A 122 7.32 8.12 3.41
C ASP A 122 8.10 6.83 3.12
N ILE A 123 7.74 6.12 2.03
CA ILE A 123 8.37 4.87 1.60
C ILE A 123 8.46 4.79 0.08
N PHE A 124 9.46 4.07 -0.42
CA PHE A 124 9.45 3.55 -1.78
C PHE A 124 8.74 2.20 -1.84
N VAL A 125 8.04 1.92 -2.93
CA VAL A 125 7.42 0.63 -3.20
C VAL A 125 7.87 0.11 -4.55
N ALA A 126 8.62 -1.00 -4.53
CA ALA A 126 8.95 -1.79 -5.72
C ALA A 126 8.01 -2.99 -5.80
N ARG A 127 7.51 -3.33 -6.99
CA ARG A 127 6.55 -4.42 -7.16
C ARG A 127 6.90 -5.31 -8.35
N VAL A 128 6.90 -6.61 -8.11
CA VAL A 128 6.99 -7.65 -9.14
C VAL A 128 6.17 -8.87 -8.68
N ALA A 129 5.50 -9.55 -9.60
CA ALA A 129 4.74 -10.75 -9.26
C ALA A 129 5.64 -11.83 -8.62
N GLY A 130 5.37 -12.18 -7.35
CA GLY A 130 6.22 -13.08 -6.56
C GLY A 130 7.35 -12.40 -5.79
N ASN A 131 7.36 -11.08 -5.68
CA ASN A 131 8.26 -10.28 -4.80
C ASN A 131 9.74 -10.74 -4.77
N PHE A 132 10.28 -11.24 -5.88
CA PHE A 132 11.68 -11.63 -6.02
C PHE A 132 12.56 -10.45 -6.47
N GLN A 133 13.89 -10.59 -6.32
CA GLN A 133 14.86 -9.61 -6.79
C GLN A 133 15.38 -9.94 -8.20
N ASN A 134 15.65 -8.90 -8.98
CA ASN A 134 16.38 -8.92 -10.24
C ASN A 134 17.24 -7.65 -10.34
N THR A 135 17.98 -7.47 -11.43
CA THR A 135 18.88 -6.33 -11.59
C THR A 135 18.18 -4.97 -11.41
N ASP A 136 16.98 -4.80 -11.97
CA ASP A 136 16.24 -3.53 -11.91
C ASP A 136 15.72 -3.25 -10.50
N ILE A 137 15.23 -4.28 -9.81
CA ILE A 137 14.80 -4.19 -8.41
C ILE A 137 15.99 -3.89 -7.50
N LEU A 138 17.14 -4.57 -7.69
CA LEU A 138 18.34 -4.30 -6.91
C LEU A 138 18.83 -2.87 -7.11
N GLY A 139 18.93 -2.41 -8.36
CA GLY A 139 19.33 -1.02 -8.66
C GLY A 139 18.39 0.00 -8.01
N SER A 140 17.07 -0.29 -8.01
CA SER A 140 16.07 0.56 -7.33
C SER A 140 16.27 0.59 -5.81
N MET A 141 16.60 -0.55 -5.19
CA MET A 141 16.90 -0.62 -3.75
C MET A 141 18.21 0.11 -3.41
N GLU A 142 19.24 -0.03 -4.23
CA GLU A 142 20.49 0.71 -4.09
C GLU A 142 20.26 2.22 -4.18
N PHE A 143 19.48 2.67 -5.15
CA PHE A 143 19.05 4.06 -5.24
C PHE A 143 18.34 4.51 -3.96
N ALA A 144 17.36 3.75 -3.49
CA ALA A 144 16.59 4.06 -2.30
C ALA A 144 17.46 4.20 -1.04
N CYS A 145 18.37 3.23 -0.82
CA CYS A 145 19.18 3.20 0.39
C CYS A 145 20.42 4.09 0.31
N LYS A 146 21.19 3.99 -0.80
CA LYS A 146 22.49 4.66 -0.93
C LYS A 146 22.38 6.13 -1.30
N LEU A 147 21.43 6.48 -2.17
CA LEU A 147 21.28 7.84 -2.67
C LEU A 147 20.17 8.61 -1.96
N SER A 148 19.05 7.96 -1.64
CA SER A 148 17.89 8.62 -1.02
C SER A 148 17.82 8.43 0.50
N GLY A 149 18.74 7.67 1.11
CA GLY A 149 18.89 7.59 2.57
C GLY A 149 17.90 6.68 3.30
N ALA A 150 17.15 5.82 2.61
CA ALA A 150 16.28 4.84 3.24
C ALA A 150 17.06 3.89 4.16
N LYS A 151 16.52 3.59 5.33
CA LYS A 151 17.17 2.81 6.40
C LYS A 151 16.79 1.33 6.39
N LEU A 152 15.81 0.93 5.58
CA LEU A 152 15.26 -0.41 5.59
C LEU A 152 14.94 -0.88 4.18
N VAL A 153 15.33 -2.12 3.87
CA VAL A 153 14.79 -2.92 2.79
C VAL A 153 13.85 -3.95 3.42
N PHE A 154 12.59 -3.96 3.00
CA PHE A 154 11.59 -4.89 3.49
C PHE A 154 11.05 -5.73 2.34
N VAL A 155 11.21 -7.05 2.38
CA VAL A 155 10.63 -7.98 1.42
C VAL A 155 9.27 -8.45 1.95
N LEU A 156 8.19 -8.01 1.31
CA LEU A 156 6.82 -8.32 1.70
C LEU A 156 6.22 -9.40 0.79
N GLY A 157 6.25 -10.64 1.27
CA GLY A 157 5.48 -11.74 0.70
C GLY A 157 4.03 -11.71 1.16
N HIS A 158 3.20 -12.59 0.63
CA HIS A 158 1.80 -12.69 1.04
C HIS A 158 1.22 -14.08 0.83
N GLU A 159 0.20 -14.40 1.58
CA GLU A 159 -0.57 -15.63 1.41
C GLU A 159 -1.34 -15.66 0.09
N ASN A 160 -1.65 -16.85 -0.39
CA ASN A 160 -2.42 -17.06 -1.63
C ASN A 160 -1.82 -16.31 -2.85
N CYS A 161 -0.50 -16.28 -2.96
CA CYS A 161 0.19 -15.61 -4.07
C CYS A 161 0.03 -16.39 -5.37
N GLY A 162 -0.58 -15.74 -6.38
CA GLY A 162 -0.79 -16.36 -7.69
C GLY A 162 0.52 -16.70 -8.43
N ALA A 163 1.59 -15.92 -8.22
CA ALA A 163 2.89 -16.20 -8.82
C ALA A 163 3.55 -17.41 -8.15
N ILE A 164 3.46 -17.56 -6.83
CA ILE A 164 3.94 -18.75 -6.11
C ILE A 164 3.18 -20.00 -6.59
N SER A 165 1.83 -19.94 -6.61
CA SER A 165 1.01 -21.05 -7.13
C SER A 165 1.35 -21.41 -8.56
N GLY A 166 1.49 -20.41 -9.44
CA GLY A 166 1.88 -20.64 -10.83
C GLY A 166 3.27 -21.24 -11.00
N ALA A 167 4.23 -20.90 -10.14
CA ALA A 167 5.56 -21.48 -10.14
C ALA A 167 5.53 -22.95 -9.69
N ILE A 168 4.79 -23.26 -8.61
CA ILE A 168 4.58 -24.63 -8.12
C ILE A 168 3.98 -25.53 -9.20
N ASP A 169 2.96 -25.04 -9.92
CA ASP A 169 2.27 -25.80 -10.97
C ASP A 169 3.00 -25.78 -12.32
N GLY A 170 4.14 -25.11 -12.42
CA GLY A 170 4.94 -25.04 -13.64
C GLY A 170 4.24 -24.32 -14.80
N ALA A 171 3.48 -23.25 -14.49
CA ALA A 171 2.71 -22.49 -15.48
C ALA A 171 3.60 -21.93 -16.60
N LYS A 172 3.12 -22.04 -17.85
CA LYS A 172 3.86 -21.59 -19.04
C LYS A 172 3.00 -20.63 -19.86
N LEU A 173 3.40 -19.37 -19.89
CA LEU A 173 2.75 -18.35 -20.70
C LEU A 173 3.71 -17.18 -20.96
N GLY A 174 4.18 -17.01 -22.17
CA GLY A 174 5.00 -15.88 -22.59
C GLY A 174 6.12 -15.55 -21.57
N ASN A 175 6.24 -14.30 -21.19
CA ASN A 175 7.23 -13.83 -20.22
C ASN A 175 7.00 -14.33 -18.78
N ILE A 176 5.78 -14.78 -18.46
CA ILE A 176 5.47 -15.37 -17.14
C ILE A 176 6.34 -16.60 -16.90
N THR A 177 6.56 -17.43 -17.92
CA THR A 177 7.42 -18.62 -17.83
C THR A 177 8.81 -18.28 -17.30
N SER A 178 9.47 -17.28 -17.88
CA SER A 178 10.80 -16.84 -17.43
C SER A 178 10.74 -16.16 -16.07
N MET A 179 9.71 -15.35 -15.81
CA MET A 179 9.53 -14.67 -14.54
C MET A 179 9.41 -15.66 -13.36
N LEU A 180 8.63 -16.72 -13.51
CA LEU A 180 8.41 -17.73 -12.47
C LEU A 180 9.67 -18.54 -12.13
N THR A 181 10.69 -18.61 -13.02
CA THR A 181 11.96 -19.29 -12.70
C THR A 181 12.70 -18.64 -11.51
N ASN A 182 12.44 -17.36 -11.21
CA ASN A 182 13.02 -16.69 -10.05
C ASN A 182 12.49 -17.22 -8.71
N ILE A 183 11.34 -17.91 -8.72
CA ILE A 183 10.72 -18.52 -7.53
C ILE A 183 11.20 -19.97 -7.34
N GLN A 184 11.77 -20.59 -8.39
CA GLN A 184 12.19 -21.99 -8.36
C GLN A 184 13.11 -22.34 -7.17
N PRO A 185 14.09 -21.50 -6.76
CA PRO A 185 14.92 -21.81 -5.60
C PRO A 185 14.12 -22.06 -4.32
N ALA A 186 13.04 -21.31 -4.10
CA ALA A 186 12.17 -21.51 -2.94
C ALA A 186 11.41 -22.84 -2.99
N ILE A 187 10.99 -23.27 -4.18
CA ILE A 187 10.34 -24.58 -4.37
C ILE A 187 11.35 -25.72 -4.16
N ASP A 188 12.56 -25.61 -4.71
CA ASP A 188 13.61 -26.62 -4.63
C ASP A 188 14.07 -26.84 -3.18
N HIS A 189 13.95 -25.83 -2.31
CA HIS A 189 14.19 -25.98 -0.86
C HIS A 189 13.37 -27.13 -0.28
N PHE A 190 12.16 -27.34 -0.75
CA PHE A 190 11.24 -28.38 -0.30
C PHE A 190 11.33 -29.67 -1.14
N SER A 191 12.48 -29.96 -1.76
CA SER A 191 12.67 -31.18 -2.57
C SER A 191 12.32 -32.46 -1.80
N LYS A 192 12.58 -32.52 -0.48
CA LYS A 192 12.33 -33.65 0.39
C LYS A 192 10.96 -33.61 1.10
N TYR A 193 10.12 -32.62 0.82
CA TYR A 193 8.77 -32.58 1.41
C TYR A 193 7.94 -33.74 0.87
N GLU A 194 7.31 -34.52 1.76
CA GLU A 194 6.56 -35.73 1.40
C GLU A 194 5.06 -35.49 1.17
N GLY A 195 4.57 -34.26 1.43
CA GLY A 195 3.18 -33.89 1.21
C GLY A 195 2.85 -33.56 -0.26
N ASP A 196 1.61 -33.15 -0.49
CA ASP A 196 1.16 -32.65 -1.80
C ASP A 196 1.88 -31.34 -2.17
N LYS A 197 2.61 -31.37 -3.27
CA LYS A 197 3.41 -30.25 -3.81
C LYS A 197 2.67 -29.48 -4.92
N THR A 198 1.37 -29.45 -4.91
CA THR A 198 0.56 -28.67 -5.85
C THR A 198 0.06 -27.37 -5.24
N SER A 199 -0.39 -26.43 -6.06
CA SER A 199 -1.01 -25.19 -5.60
C SER A 199 -2.36 -25.37 -4.88
N GLN A 200 -2.92 -26.58 -4.89
CA GLN A 200 -4.12 -26.94 -4.14
C GLN A 200 -3.82 -27.11 -2.64
N ASN A 201 -2.58 -27.47 -2.30
CA ASN A 201 -2.12 -27.51 -0.91
C ASN A 201 -1.74 -26.10 -0.44
N LYS A 202 -2.66 -25.42 0.26
CA LYS A 202 -2.45 -24.06 0.75
C LYS A 202 -1.29 -23.96 1.74
N GLU A 203 -1.06 -25.00 2.54
CA GLU A 203 0.06 -25.04 3.48
C GLU A 203 1.39 -25.06 2.72
N PHE A 204 1.50 -25.88 1.67
CA PHE A 204 2.69 -25.90 0.84
C PHE A 204 2.93 -24.56 0.11
N VAL A 205 1.87 -23.95 -0.44
CA VAL A 205 1.95 -22.59 -1.03
C VAL A 205 2.45 -21.57 -0.02
N HIS A 206 1.97 -21.64 1.23
CA HIS A 206 2.41 -20.74 2.30
C HIS A 206 3.90 -20.94 2.63
N MET A 207 4.33 -22.19 2.84
CA MET A 207 5.74 -22.52 3.08
C MET A 207 6.65 -22.00 1.97
N VAL A 208 6.26 -22.20 0.70
CA VAL A 208 7.03 -21.70 -0.45
C VAL A 208 7.03 -20.17 -0.49
N ALA A 209 5.93 -19.50 -0.10
CA ALA A 209 5.88 -18.04 -0.05
C ALA A 209 6.84 -17.47 1.01
N GLU A 210 6.91 -18.07 2.20
CA GLU A 210 7.88 -17.70 3.24
C GLU A 210 9.32 -17.93 2.77
N GLN A 211 9.60 -19.12 2.23
CA GLN A 211 10.93 -19.42 1.71
C GLN A 211 11.34 -18.48 0.58
N ASN A 212 10.41 -18.09 -0.29
CA ASN A 212 10.70 -17.14 -1.35
C ASN A 212 11.08 -15.75 -0.83
N VAL A 213 10.53 -15.31 0.30
CA VAL A 213 10.97 -14.08 0.98
C VAL A 213 12.40 -14.24 1.46
N LEU A 214 12.74 -15.35 2.13
CA LEU A 214 14.09 -15.62 2.62
C LEU A 214 15.11 -15.75 1.47
N GLU A 215 14.77 -16.47 0.39
CA GLU A 215 15.62 -16.54 -0.80
C GLU A 215 15.83 -15.18 -1.47
N THR A 216 14.80 -14.33 -1.45
CA THR A 216 14.91 -12.97 -1.99
C THR A 216 15.87 -12.12 -1.12
N ILE A 217 15.78 -12.20 0.20
CA ILE A 217 16.69 -11.52 1.13
C ILE A 217 18.14 -11.98 0.92
N ASN A 218 18.35 -13.30 0.84
CA ASN A 218 19.66 -13.87 0.58
C ASN A 218 20.20 -13.44 -0.80
N GLY A 219 19.32 -13.39 -1.80
CA GLY A 219 19.65 -12.91 -3.13
C GLY A 219 20.03 -11.43 -3.16
N ILE A 220 19.37 -10.58 -2.38
CA ILE A 220 19.72 -9.15 -2.23
C ILE A 220 21.13 -9.03 -1.64
N ARG A 221 21.42 -9.74 -0.55
CA ARG A 221 22.74 -9.74 0.10
C ARG A 221 23.85 -10.23 -0.82
N LYS A 222 23.57 -11.28 -1.59
CA LYS A 222 24.54 -11.91 -2.51
C LYS A 222 24.83 -11.06 -3.74
N ASN A 223 23.77 -10.45 -4.32
CA ASN A 223 23.84 -9.85 -5.65
C ASN A 223 24.00 -8.32 -5.62
N SER A 224 23.86 -7.67 -4.44
CA SER A 224 24.13 -6.25 -4.24
C SER A 224 25.22 -6.04 -3.20
N PRO A 225 26.49 -5.92 -3.61
CA PRO A 225 27.58 -5.57 -2.70
C PRO A 225 27.34 -4.24 -1.97
N VAL A 226 26.64 -3.30 -2.61
CA VAL A 226 26.29 -1.99 -2.02
C VAL A 226 25.39 -2.16 -0.81
N LEU A 227 24.28 -2.88 -0.96
CA LEU A 227 23.31 -3.09 0.15
C LEU A 227 23.92 -3.97 1.24
N HIS A 228 24.66 -5.01 0.87
CA HIS A 228 25.33 -5.88 1.82
C HIS A 228 26.33 -5.12 2.70
N GLU A 229 27.13 -4.25 2.11
CA GLU A 229 28.10 -3.43 2.86
C GLU A 229 27.37 -2.43 3.78
N MET A 230 26.27 -1.81 3.31
CA MET A 230 25.47 -0.91 4.14
C MET A 230 24.83 -1.65 5.32
N GLU A 231 24.35 -2.88 5.12
CA GLU A 231 23.81 -3.73 6.18
C GLU A 231 24.89 -4.09 7.22
N LYS A 232 26.09 -4.52 6.79
CA LYS A 232 27.23 -4.80 7.66
C LYS A 232 27.64 -3.60 8.51
N GLN A 233 27.54 -2.40 7.94
CA GLN A 233 27.84 -1.14 8.65
C GLN A 233 26.69 -0.70 9.59
N GLY A 234 25.60 -1.45 9.68
CA GLY A 234 24.42 -1.09 10.47
C GLY A 234 23.65 0.14 9.96
N LYS A 235 23.92 0.58 8.72
CA LYS A 235 23.26 1.73 8.10
C LYS A 235 21.86 1.41 7.62
N ILE A 236 21.63 0.16 7.26
CA ILE A 236 20.32 -0.39 6.88
C ILE A 236 20.12 -1.75 7.54
N LYS A 237 18.86 -2.22 7.53
CA LYS A 237 18.51 -3.63 7.72
C LYS A 237 17.78 -4.15 6.49
N ILE A 238 17.94 -5.45 6.23
CA ILE A 238 17.20 -6.17 5.18
C ILE A 238 16.38 -7.22 5.92
N VAL A 239 15.06 -7.08 5.90
CA VAL A 239 14.14 -7.98 6.62
C VAL A 239 12.99 -8.42 5.71
N GLY A 240 12.26 -9.45 6.13
CA GLY A 240 11.10 -9.92 5.40
C GLY A 240 9.90 -10.19 6.29
N GLY A 241 8.76 -10.34 5.67
CA GLY A 241 7.53 -10.69 6.34
C GLY A 241 6.45 -11.16 5.36
N ILE A 242 5.40 -11.74 5.92
CA ILE A 242 4.24 -12.24 5.19
C ILE A 242 3.00 -11.43 5.56
N TYR A 243 2.30 -10.94 4.55
CA TYR A 243 0.99 -10.32 4.66
C TYR A 243 -0.09 -11.39 4.64
N ASN A 244 -0.87 -11.44 5.69
CA ASN A 244 -2.04 -12.31 5.80
C ASN A 244 -3.22 -11.69 5.08
N MET A 245 -3.77 -12.40 4.07
CA MET A 245 -4.81 -11.89 3.18
C MET A 245 -6.18 -11.74 3.85
N ASP A 246 -6.43 -12.46 4.96
CA ASP A 246 -7.71 -12.43 5.67
C ASP A 246 -7.76 -11.31 6.72
N THR A 247 -6.63 -11.02 7.35
CA THR A 247 -6.56 -10.10 8.49
C THR A 247 -5.84 -8.78 8.20
N GLY A 248 -5.07 -8.71 7.14
CA GLY A 248 -4.19 -7.57 6.84
C GLY A 248 -2.92 -7.50 7.71
N LYS A 249 -2.69 -8.50 8.58
CA LYS A 249 -1.53 -8.53 9.47
C LYS A 249 -0.26 -8.86 8.69
N VAL A 250 0.82 -8.13 9.00
CA VAL A 250 2.17 -8.48 8.56
C VAL A 250 2.93 -9.13 9.71
N SER A 251 3.37 -10.38 9.49
CA SER A 251 4.24 -11.11 10.43
C SER A 251 5.66 -11.09 9.91
N LEU A 252 6.62 -10.65 10.73
CA LEU A 252 8.03 -10.70 10.37
C LEU A 252 8.51 -12.15 10.35
N LEU A 253 9.38 -12.47 9.41
CA LEU A 253 10.13 -13.73 9.39
C LEU A 253 11.43 -13.56 10.16
N GLU A 254 11.81 -14.59 10.87
CA GLU A 254 13.14 -14.71 11.46
C GLU A 254 14.11 -15.18 10.38
N ASP A 255 15.29 -14.54 10.29
CA ASP A 255 16.32 -14.77 9.27
C ASP A 255 17.48 -15.57 9.88
#